data_7a0775b38128c044d58eb17b6138d2e6
#
_entry.id   7a0775b38128c044d58eb17b6138d2e6
#
_cell.length_a   1.000
_cell.length_b   1.000
_cell.length_c   1.000
_cell.angle_alpha   90.00
_cell.angle_beta   90.00
_cell.angle_gamma   90.00
#
_symmetry.space_group_name_H-M   'P 1'
#
loop_
_entity.id
_entity.type
_entity.pdbx_description
1 polymer ?
#
loop_
_entity_poly.entity_id
_entity_poly.type
_entity_poly.pdbx_seq_one_letter_code
_entity_poly.pdbx_strand_id
1 'polypeptide(L)'
;MKIGKKGMALTLAALLLLSGCGSKQSGAAGEANGGKKVLTFGCQMYTDGVVNSVLDENGGWNAMRYGITEGLFKFNDNMEVEPWLAESYTVNDAHTEWVITLKKGIKFSDGCELTPTKVKDTFEYLKKMGPSGSAKPQKYLEFEATITADDEAGTLTIVTTQPYANLAGQLAHPTMAIIDVEHTENFDNGVIGTGPYMIEKFNGVGVGYDLKANPNYREEVPYDEIKLMYMGDASAKTMALQSGQVDLVENITNVSDIQKFKDDPNFTVDIASGVRCGFSWMNFDGILANKTLRQAILMGIDYDTICHSKTIGDLYTPGFSVLPSTLSYGYDKLVNPYKYDPEGAKKLLDDAGIIDTDGDGIRELDGKNIDLHYVSYENRLLNDFSNAHIQYLSEIGIGCTADYGSSDDQWSKLAAGNYDFNNNNWTTVGTGDPYAYMANWATDTTYCGYSNPEYDKLFNELTSEMDPDKRADLIFQMQQILVDDAAVLIDGYYNSSMIYSKNVGHAHIHTADYYWLTTEITPAQ
;
A
#
# COMPACT_ATOMS: atom_id res chain seq x y z
N MET A 1 -15.21 63.75 -4.16
CA MET A 1 -14.69 64.43 -2.95
C MET A 1 -13.47 63.61 -2.52
N LYS A 2 -12.43 63.96 -2.93
CA LYS A 2 -11.08 64.43 -2.59
C LYS A 2 -10.64 64.10 -1.17
N ILE A 3 -9.38 63.59 -1.11
CA ILE A 3 -8.34 63.74 -0.09
C ILE A 3 -8.26 62.56 0.90
N GLY A 4 -7.10 61.98 1.23
CA GLY A 4 -5.70 62.31 0.96
C GLY A 4 -4.76 61.24 1.51
N LYS A 5 -3.62 61.18 0.87
CA LYS A 5 -2.43 60.40 1.25
C LYS A 5 -1.78 60.98 2.51
N LYS A 6 -1.31 60.15 3.42
CA LYS A 6 -0.09 60.43 4.19
C LYS A 6 0.65 59.11 4.42
N GLY A 7 1.84 59.08 3.89
CA GLY A 7 2.88 58.13 4.15
C GLY A 7 3.66 58.48 5.42
N MET A 8 4.28 57.45 5.98
CA MET A 8 5.36 57.63 6.93
C MET A 8 6.38 56.50 6.74
N ALA A 9 7.54 56.93 6.26
CA ALA A 9 8.75 56.15 6.22
C ALA A 9 9.44 56.20 7.59
N LEU A 10 9.99 55.07 8.05
CA LEU A 10 11.04 55.07 9.09
C LEU A 10 12.01 53.90 8.82
N THR A 11 13.08 54.27 8.31
CA THR A 11 14.51 54.20 8.73
C THR A 11 15.03 52.86 9.25
N LEU A 12 15.90 52.28 8.41
CA LEU A 12 16.93 51.28 8.73
C LEU A 12 17.90 51.84 9.78
N ALA A 13 18.26 50.98 10.74
CA ALA A 13 19.51 51.15 11.46
C ALA A 13 20.22 49.78 11.47
N ALA A 14 21.30 49.69 10.67
CA ALA A 14 22.26 48.62 10.71
C ALA A 14 23.22 48.79 11.90
N LEU A 15 23.44 47.72 12.64
CA LEU A 15 24.59 47.59 13.54
C LEU A 15 25.29 46.25 13.26
N LEU A 16 26.35 46.36 12.48
CA LEU A 16 27.40 45.34 12.35
C LEU A 16 28.27 45.42 13.61
N LEU A 17 28.36 44.31 14.32
CA LEU A 17 29.52 44.05 15.20
C LEU A 17 30.13 42.70 14.80
N LEU A 18 31.24 42.80 14.13
CA LEU A 18 32.21 41.73 13.92
C LEU A 18 32.93 41.48 15.26
N SER A 19 32.85 40.23 15.74
CA SER A 19 33.89 39.65 16.58
C SER A 19 34.01 38.18 16.22
N GLY A 20 35.10 37.87 15.50
CA GLY A 20 35.49 36.51 15.23
C GLY A 20 36.07 35.86 16.47
N CYS A 21 35.68 34.61 16.69
CA CYS A 21 36.52 33.62 17.38
C CYS A 21 36.12 32.26 16.83
N GLY A 22 37.09 31.55 16.26
CA GLY A 22 36.91 30.19 15.79
C GLY A 22 36.54 29.24 16.93
N SER A 23 35.51 28.50 16.74
CA SER A 23 35.23 27.31 17.52
C SER A 23 34.90 26.16 16.56
N LYS A 24 35.58 25.08 16.79
CA LYS A 24 35.42 23.78 16.16
C LYS A 24 33.91 23.43 16.02
N GLN A 25 33.53 23.06 14.81
CA GLN A 25 32.23 22.47 14.50
C GLN A 25 32.20 21.11 15.16
N SER A 26 31.71 21.05 16.41
CA SER A 26 31.25 19.84 17.03
C SER A 26 29.86 19.58 16.47
N GLY A 27 29.64 18.44 15.85
CA GLY A 27 28.36 17.98 15.42
C GLY A 27 27.36 18.12 16.59
N ALA A 28 26.19 18.66 16.30
CA ALA A 28 25.10 18.71 17.26
C ALA A 28 24.69 17.26 17.56
N ALA A 29 25.28 16.71 18.63
CA ALA A 29 24.68 15.58 19.31
C ALA A 29 23.33 16.04 19.82
N GLY A 30 22.25 15.33 19.47
CA GLY A 30 20.93 15.58 19.99
C GLY A 30 20.99 15.77 21.51
N GLU A 31 20.27 16.76 22.01
CA GLU A 31 20.13 16.98 23.43
C GLU A 31 19.74 15.65 24.08
N ALA A 32 20.56 15.17 25.00
CA ALA A 32 20.26 14.01 25.82
C ALA A 32 19.02 14.35 26.66
N ASN A 33 17.86 13.97 26.16
CA ASN A 33 16.56 14.12 26.80
C ASN A 33 16.53 13.13 28.00
N GLY A 34 17.10 13.51 29.13
CA GLY A 34 16.91 12.86 30.44
C GLY A 34 17.04 11.32 30.49
N GLY A 35 17.80 10.70 29.60
CA GLY A 35 17.96 9.24 29.53
C GLY A 35 16.84 8.49 28.78
N LYS A 36 15.83 9.17 28.25
CA LYS A 36 14.75 8.56 27.45
C LYS A 36 15.23 8.22 26.03
N LYS A 37 14.84 7.04 25.54
CA LYS A 37 15.03 6.61 24.17
C LYS A 37 13.88 7.16 23.30
N VAL A 38 14.17 8.13 22.44
CA VAL A 38 13.18 8.78 21.57
C VAL A 38 13.50 8.45 20.11
N LEU A 39 12.50 8.05 19.33
CA LEU A 39 12.58 7.92 17.87
C LEU A 39 11.75 9.01 17.20
N THR A 40 12.35 9.72 16.25
CA THR A 40 11.62 10.62 15.36
C THR A 40 11.46 9.97 14.00
N PHE A 41 10.20 9.75 13.57
CA PHE A 41 9.85 9.03 12.36
C PHE A 41 9.09 9.92 11.37
N GLY A 42 9.71 10.22 10.23
CA GLY A 42 9.07 10.91 9.11
C GLY A 42 8.26 9.92 8.27
N CYS A 43 6.94 9.92 8.43
CA CYS A 43 6.04 8.92 7.89
C CYS A 43 5.03 9.52 6.89
N GLN A 44 4.63 8.70 5.94
CA GLN A 44 3.53 9.00 5.02
C GLN A 44 2.26 8.32 5.53
N MET A 45 1.58 8.96 6.45
CA MET A 45 0.27 8.50 6.88
C MET A 45 -0.74 8.70 5.76
N TYR A 46 -1.62 7.73 5.56
CA TYR A 46 -2.72 7.87 4.61
C TYR A 46 -3.89 8.61 5.26
N THR A 47 -4.79 9.15 4.45
CA THR A 47 -6.04 9.81 4.85
C THR A 47 -5.86 10.75 6.02
N ASP A 48 -5.46 11.96 5.75
CA ASP A 48 -5.32 13.05 6.73
C ASP A 48 -4.50 12.71 8.00
N GLY A 49 -3.88 11.50 8.02
CA GLY A 49 -2.98 11.06 9.08
C GLY A 49 -3.67 10.61 10.37
N VAL A 50 -4.93 10.18 10.32
CA VAL A 50 -5.63 9.67 11.51
C VAL A 50 -5.40 8.17 11.68
N VAL A 51 -5.10 7.72 12.91
CA VAL A 51 -4.87 6.33 13.27
C VAL A 51 -6.13 5.71 13.85
N ASN A 52 -7.10 5.43 12.99
CA ASN A 52 -8.42 4.96 13.39
C ASN A 52 -9.04 4.04 12.34
N SER A 53 -9.11 2.74 12.64
CA SER A 53 -9.70 1.72 11.77
C SER A 53 -11.21 1.89 11.53
N VAL A 54 -11.87 2.70 12.34
CA VAL A 54 -13.32 2.95 12.25
C VAL A 54 -13.66 4.00 11.21
N LEU A 55 -12.76 4.97 10.95
CA LEU A 55 -13.00 6.04 9.99
C LEU A 55 -12.94 5.53 8.56
N ASP A 56 -11.88 4.83 8.23
CA ASP A 56 -11.66 4.24 6.91
C ASP A 56 -10.58 3.15 6.93
N GLU A 57 -10.38 2.50 5.81
CA GLU A 57 -9.35 1.47 5.63
C GLU A 57 -7.95 2.00 5.95
N ASN A 58 -7.64 3.22 5.50
CA ASN A 58 -6.32 3.83 5.69
C ASN A 58 -6.03 4.16 7.16
N GLY A 59 -7.05 4.55 7.93
CA GLY A 59 -6.93 4.75 9.37
C GLY A 59 -6.55 3.48 10.11
N GLY A 60 -7.11 2.34 9.71
CA GLY A 60 -6.74 1.01 10.21
C GLY A 60 -5.29 0.64 9.87
N TRP A 61 -4.87 0.91 8.64
CA TRP A 61 -3.49 0.72 8.22
C TRP A 61 -2.52 1.57 9.04
N ASN A 62 -2.83 2.84 9.26
CA ASN A 62 -2.01 3.72 10.09
C ASN A 62 -1.91 3.20 11.53
N ALA A 63 -3.03 2.79 12.13
CA ALA A 63 -3.06 2.33 13.53
C ALA A 63 -2.19 1.07 13.75
N MET A 64 -2.27 0.10 12.84
CA MET A 64 -1.49 -1.13 12.91
C MET A 64 -0.03 -0.89 12.52
N ARG A 65 0.21 -0.18 11.40
CA ARG A 65 1.55 0.11 10.87
C ARG A 65 2.44 0.82 11.86
N TYR A 66 1.86 1.74 12.63
CA TYR A 66 2.60 2.53 13.62
C TYR A 66 2.47 2.00 15.04
N GLY A 67 2.13 0.70 15.20
CA GLY A 67 2.25 -0.04 16.44
C GLY A 67 1.26 0.36 17.54
N ILE A 68 0.08 0.89 17.18
CA ILE A 68 -0.98 1.27 18.12
C ILE A 68 -1.95 0.12 18.33
N THR A 69 -2.31 -0.58 17.26
CA THR A 69 -3.27 -1.69 17.29
C THR A 69 -2.66 -2.99 16.81
N GLU A 70 -3.28 -4.11 17.18
CA GLU A 70 -2.94 -5.45 16.73
C GLU A 70 -4.21 -6.19 16.29
N GLY A 71 -4.06 -7.18 15.41
CA GLY A 71 -5.13 -8.07 14.97
C GLY A 71 -5.19 -9.36 15.78
N LEU A 72 -6.25 -10.15 15.61
CA LEU A 72 -6.30 -11.52 16.15
C LEU A 72 -5.18 -12.38 15.55
N PHE A 73 -4.88 -12.15 14.28
CA PHE A 73 -3.80 -12.77 13.53
C PHE A 73 -2.94 -11.69 12.89
N LYS A 74 -1.77 -12.08 12.41
CA LYS A 74 -0.85 -11.26 11.62
C LYS A 74 -0.32 -12.07 10.44
N PHE A 75 0.34 -11.41 9.50
CA PHE A 75 1.11 -12.06 8.46
C PHE A 75 2.60 -12.05 8.80
N ASN A 76 3.30 -13.12 8.45
CA ASN A 76 4.75 -13.11 8.36
C ASN A 76 5.20 -12.51 7.01
N ASP A 77 6.51 -12.43 6.77
CA ASP A 77 7.06 -11.85 5.53
C ASP A 77 6.70 -12.64 4.26
N ASN A 78 6.27 -13.89 4.39
CA ASN A 78 5.77 -14.70 3.28
C ASN A 78 4.25 -14.54 3.05
N MET A 79 3.59 -13.64 3.80
CA MET A 79 2.13 -13.47 3.83
C MET A 79 1.36 -14.69 4.34
N GLU A 80 2.00 -15.55 5.12
CA GLU A 80 1.35 -16.64 5.83
C GLU A 80 0.74 -16.14 7.13
N VAL A 81 -0.44 -16.64 7.47
CA VAL A 81 -1.18 -16.21 8.66
C VAL A 81 -0.62 -16.85 9.93
N GLU A 82 -0.32 -16.02 10.92
CA GLU A 82 0.13 -16.44 12.25
C GLU A 82 -0.77 -15.90 13.36
N PRO A 83 -0.97 -16.64 14.47
CA PRO A 83 -1.66 -16.12 15.66
C PRO A 83 -0.94 -14.90 16.26
N TRP A 84 -1.68 -13.81 16.57
CA TRP A 84 -1.14 -12.62 17.23
C TRP A 84 -1.78 -12.38 18.60
N LEU A 85 -3.01 -11.81 18.66
CA LEU A 85 -3.81 -11.75 19.89
C LEU A 85 -4.50 -13.09 20.17
N ALA A 86 -4.80 -13.85 19.13
CA ALA A 86 -5.21 -15.24 19.24
C ALA A 86 -4.03 -16.12 19.67
N GLU A 87 -4.32 -17.17 20.46
CA GLU A 87 -3.39 -18.26 20.74
C GLU A 87 -3.51 -19.35 19.66
N SER A 88 -4.75 -19.67 19.26
CA SER A 88 -5.07 -20.71 18.29
C SER A 88 -6.47 -20.55 17.74
N TYR A 89 -6.79 -21.31 16.71
CA TYR A 89 -8.17 -21.49 16.25
C TYR A 89 -8.43 -22.91 15.76
N THR A 90 -9.71 -23.28 15.73
CA THR A 90 -10.20 -24.49 15.08
C THR A 90 -11.33 -24.11 14.13
N VAL A 91 -11.51 -24.90 13.07
CA VAL A 91 -12.58 -24.73 12.08
C VAL A 91 -13.26 -26.07 11.86
N ASN A 92 -14.58 -26.06 11.69
CA ASN A 92 -15.33 -27.28 11.37
C ASN A 92 -15.09 -27.72 9.91
N ASP A 93 -15.44 -28.95 9.57
CA ASP A 93 -15.23 -29.52 8.21
C ASP A 93 -16.00 -28.75 7.12
N ALA A 94 -17.06 -28.04 7.48
CA ALA A 94 -17.84 -27.22 6.55
C ALA A 94 -17.24 -25.81 6.35
N HIS A 95 -16.18 -25.45 7.04
CA HIS A 95 -15.56 -24.12 7.03
C HIS A 95 -16.55 -22.98 7.32
N THR A 96 -17.55 -23.24 8.17
CA THR A 96 -18.60 -22.29 8.56
C THR A 96 -18.57 -21.93 10.04
N GLU A 97 -17.84 -22.64 10.89
CA GLU A 97 -17.70 -22.36 12.32
C GLU A 97 -16.23 -22.32 12.70
N TRP A 98 -15.83 -21.17 13.24
CA TRP A 98 -14.47 -20.87 13.66
C TRP A 98 -14.48 -20.60 15.16
N VAL A 99 -13.70 -21.34 15.94
CA VAL A 99 -13.51 -21.11 17.37
C VAL A 99 -12.11 -20.60 17.58
N ILE A 100 -11.97 -19.35 18.00
CA ILE A 100 -10.70 -18.65 18.19
C ILE A 100 -10.46 -18.54 19.69
N THR A 101 -9.34 -19.06 20.18
CA THR A 101 -8.90 -18.93 21.58
C THR A 101 -7.98 -17.73 21.69
N LEU A 102 -8.23 -16.83 22.64
CA LEU A 102 -7.38 -15.66 22.88
C LEU A 102 -6.23 -15.98 23.81
N LYS A 103 -5.08 -15.32 23.61
CA LYS A 103 -3.97 -15.31 24.58
C LYS A 103 -4.45 -14.65 25.87
N LYS A 104 -4.05 -15.20 27.01
CA LYS A 104 -4.43 -14.68 28.35
C LYS A 104 -3.52 -13.53 28.77
N GLY A 105 -4.08 -12.61 29.56
CA GLY A 105 -3.33 -11.53 30.22
C GLY A 105 -2.93 -10.39 29.28
N ILE A 106 -3.43 -10.36 28.06
CA ILE A 106 -3.23 -9.21 27.16
C ILE A 106 -4.09 -8.05 27.63
N LYS A 107 -3.51 -6.85 27.58
CA LYS A 107 -4.19 -5.62 27.98
C LYS A 107 -4.14 -4.58 26.87
N PHE A 108 -5.19 -3.79 26.82
CA PHE A 108 -5.17 -2.52 26.10
C PHE A 108 -4.24 -1.50 26.75
N SER A 109 -3.90 -0.45 26.04
CA SER A 109 -2.97 0.57 26.52
C SER A 109 -3.49 1.37 27.72
N ASP A 110 -4.78 1.38 27.97
CA ASP A 110 -5.43 1.96 29.17
C ASP A 110 -5.38 1.02 30.39
N GLY A 111 -4.95 -0.24 30.21
CA GLY A 111 -4.84 -1.25 31.27
C GLY A 111 -6.03 -2.20 31.36
N CYS A 112 -7.10 -1.99 30.58
CA CYS A 112 -8.22 -2.92 30.52
C CYS A 112 -7.78 -4.25 29.90
N GLU A 113 -8.29 -5.37 30.39
CA GLU A 113 -7.98 -6.70 29.87
C GLU A 113 -8.69 -6.95 28.52
N LEU A 114 -7.98 -7.54 27.58
CA LEU A 114 -8.56 -8.02 26.34
C LEU A 114 -9.38 -9.29 26.61
N THR A 115 -10.67 -9.25 26.30
CA THR A 115 -11.58 -10.39 26.43
C THR A 115 -12.26 -10.70 25.11
N PRO A 116 -12.81 -11.93 24.91
CA PRO A 116 -13.67 -12.26 23.76
C PRO A 116 -14.81 -11.27 23.55
N THR A 117 -15.43 -10.77 24.62
CA THR A 117 -16.49 -9.75 24.54
C THR A 117 -15.95 -8.46 23.90
N LYS A 118 -14.78 -7.96 24.30
CA LYS A 118 -14.20 -6.73 23.69
C LYS A 118 -13.81 -6.91 22.23
N VAL A 119 -13.38 -8.10 21.84
CA VAL A 119 -13.16 -8.43 20.41
C VAL A 119 -14.46 -8.39 19.63
N LYS A 120 -15.52 -9.02 20.16
CA LYS A 120 -16.86 -8.97 19.57
C LYS A 120 -17.36 -7.53 19.45
N ASP A 121 -17.22 -6.71 20.49
CA ASP A 121 -17.63 -5.30 20.49
C ASP A 121 -16.91 -4.50 19.42
N THR A 122 -15.60 -4.76 19.21
CA THR A 122 -14.85 -4.17 18.09
C THR A 122 -15.52 -4.49 16.74
N PHE A 123 -15.81 -5.77 16.45
CA PHE A 123 -16.37 -6.17 15.17
C PHE A 123 -17.81 -5.66 14.99
N GLU A 124 -18.63 -5.67 16.03
CA GLU A 124 -19.98 -5.09 15.99
C GLU A 124 -19.92 -3.59 15.74
N TYR A 125 -18.96 -2.88 16.35
CA TYR A 125 -18.78 -1.46 16.13
C TYR A 125 -18.33 -1.16 14.70
N LEU A 126 -17.34 -1.88 14.17
CA LEU A 126 -16.90 -1.76 12.78
C LEU A 126 -18.06 -2.00 11.81
N LYS A 127 -18.87 -3.04 12.05
CA LYS A 127 -20.06 -3.36 11.24
C LYS A 127 -21.11 -2.24 11.30
N LYS A 128 -21.33 -1.65 12.47
CA LYS A 128 -22.29 -0.55 12.66
C LYS A 128 -21.85 0.74 11.97
N MET A 129 -20.57 1.08 12.05
CA MET A 129 -20.06 2.33 11.49
C MET A 129 -19.88 2.28 9.98
N GLY A 130 -19.64 1.11 9.46
CA GLY A 130 -19.36 0.91 8.08
C GLY A 130 -20.39 1.39 7.05
N PRO A 131 -21.74 1.20 7.23
CA PRO A 131 -22.74 1.69 6.26
C PRO A 131 -22.87 3.20 6.21
N SER A 132 -22.41 3.93 7.23
CA SER A 132 -22.71 5.35 7.40
C SER A 132 -21.64 6.31 6.92
N GLY A 133 -20.47 5.82 6.49
CA GLY A 133 -19.35 6.65 6.07
C GLY A 133 -18.75 6.23 4.74
N SER A 134 -17.78 7.01 4.24
CA SER A 134 -16.88 6.61 3.15
C SER A 134 -15.93 5.49 3.58
N ALA A 135 -15.98 5.10 4.84
CA ALA A 135 -15.21 4.03 5.43
C ALA A 135 -15.56 2.68 4.79
N LYS A 136 -14.54 1.94 4.40
CA LYS A 136 -14.65 0.61 3.81
C LYS A 136 -14.14 -0.53 4.73
N PRO A 137 -14.11 -0.40 6.07
CA PRO A 137 -13.73 -1.52 6.94
C PRO A 137 -14.62 -2.74 6.75
N GLN A 138 -15.87 -2.51 6.34
CA GLN A 138 -16.86 -3.53 6.05
C GLN A 138 -16.52 -4.47 4.92
N LYS A 139 -15.73 -4.04 3.96
CA LYS A 139 -15.30 -4.91 2.86
C LYS A 139 -14.70 -6.22 3.37
N TYR A 140 -14.18 -6.21 4.60
CA TYR A 140 -13.58 -7.36 5.25
C TYR A 140 -14.49 -8.04 6.28
N LEU A 141 -15.65 -7.43 6.59
CA LEU A 141 -16.73 -8.02 7.40
C LEU A 141 -17.94 -8.46 6.55
N GLU A 142 -17.77 -8.61 5.24
CA GLU A 142 -18.85 -8.96 4.31
C GLU A 142 -19.39 -10.38 4.47
N PHE A 143 -18.82 -11.18 5.36
CA PHE A 143 -19.43 -12.44 5.72
C PHE A 143 -20.55 -12.20 6.74
N GLU A 144 -21.76 -12.52 6.38
CA GLU A 144 -22.84 -12.61 7.37
C GLU A 144 -22.46 -13.67 8.41
N ALA A 145 -22.24 -13.23 9.63
CA ALA A 145 -21.81 -14.10 10.70
C ALA A 145 -22.54 -13.78 12.00
N THR A 146 -22.72 -14.83 12.80
CA THR A 146 -23.04 -14.71 14.23
C THR A 146 -21.73 -14.81 15.00
N ILE A 147 -21.47 -13.83 15.87
CA ILE A 147 -20.28 -13.80 16.73
C ILE A 147 -20.71 -13.99 18.18
N THR A 148 -20.18 -15.01 18.82
CA THR A 148 -20.45 -15.34 20.23
C THR A 148 -19.14 -15.27 21.01
N ALA A 149 -19.15 -14.56 22.14
CA ALA A 149 -18.03 -14.45 23.06
C ALA A 149 -18.29 -15.28 24.32
N ASP A 150 -17.25 -15.98 24.80
CA ASP A 150 -17.21 -16.66 26.09
C ASP A 150 -15.95 -16.23 26.85
N ASP A 151 -16.10 -15.26 27.75
CA ASP A 151 -14.99 -14.68 28.51
C ASP A 151 -14.42 -15.67 29.53
N GLU A 152 -15.21 -16.61 30.04
CA GLU A 152 -14.74 -17.62 30.99
C GLU A 152 -13.86 -18.67 30.27
N ALA A 153 -14.29 -19.13 29.10
CA ALA A 153 -13.50 -20.02 28.27
C ALA A 153 -12.35 -19.31 27.54
N GLY A 154 -12.41 -17.98 27.35
CA GLY A 154 -11.46 -17.20 26.58
C GLY A 154 -11.61 -17.41 25.08
N THR A 155 -12.82 -17.68 24.58
CA THR A 155 -13.07 -18.05 23.18
C THR A 155 -14.05 -17.12 22.50
N LEU A 156 -13.77 -16.87 21.21
CA LEU A 156 -14.67 -16.19 20.26
C LEU A 156 -15.11 -17.21 19.22
N THR A 157 -16.41 -17.42 19.06
CA THR A 157 -16.96 -18.29 18.02
C THR A 157 -17.58 -17.44 16.92
N ILE A 158 -17.17 -17.66 15.68
CA ILE A 158 -17.68 -17.00 14.47
C ILE A 158 -18.37 -18.07 13.62
N VAL A 159 -19.69 -17.91 13.37
CA VAL A 159 -20.45 -18.79 12.49
C VAL A 159 -20.90 -18.01 11.27
N THR A 160 -20.41 -18.41 10.09
CA THR A 160 -20.71 -17.77 8.81
C THR A 160 -21.85 -18.49 8.08
N THR A 161 -22.59 -17.76 7.24
CA THR A 161 -23.70 -18.34 6.45
C THR A 161 -23.20 -19.13 5.24
N GLN A 162 -21.95 -18.92 4.84
CA GLN A 162 -21.28 -19.60 3.73
C GLN A 162 -19.91 -20.12 4.20
N PRO A 163 -19.38 -21.18 3.59
CA PRO A 163 -17.99 -21.60 3.83
C PRO A 163 -17.02 -20.47 3.55
N TYR A 164 -15.99 -20.36 4.39
CA TYR A 164 -14.96 -19.33 4.28
C TYR A 164 -13.56 -19.96 4.34
N ALA A 165 -12.80 -19.87 3.24
CA ALA A 165 -11.49 -20.51 3.16
C ALA A 165 -10.42 -19.77 3.95
N ASN A 166 -10.51 -18.44 4.03
CA ASN A 166 -9.44 -17.56 4.53
C ASN A 166 -9.93 -16.55 5.57
N LEU A 167 -10.77 -16.97 6.53
CA LEU A 167 -11.25 -16.06 7.58
C LEU A 167 -10.11 -15.55 8.46
N ALA A 168 -9.14 -16.40 8.82
CA ALA A 168 -8.00 -15.98 9.63
C ALA A 168 -7.15 -14.90 8.94
N GLY A 169 -6.94 -15.01 7.62
CA GLY A 169 -6.26 -13.98 6.83
C GLY A 169 -7.03 -12.66 6.77
N GLN A 170 -8.35 -12.72 6.69
CA GLN A 170 -9.18 -11.51 6.77
C GLN A 170 -9.10 -10.86 8.14
N LEU A 171 -9.09 -11.66 9.22
CA LEU A 171 -8.94 -11.17 10.59
C LEU A 171 -7.51 -10.68 10.91
N ALA A 172 -6.54 -10.94 10.03
CA ALA A 172 -5.19 -10.38 10.10
C ALA A 172 -5.06 -9.02 9.39
N HIS A 173 -6.03 -8.65 8.55
CA HIS A 173 -5.98 -7.38 7.81
C HIS A 173 -6.07 -6.18 8.77
N PRO A 174 -5.32 -5.08 8.53
CA PRO A 174 -5.28 -3.91 9.43
C PRO A 174 -6.63 -3.29 9.78
N THR A 175 -7.61 -3.37 8.88
CA THR A 175 -8.97 -2.86 9.14
C THR A 175 -9.74 -3.67 10.19
N MET A 176 -9.24 -4.88 10.50
CA MET A 176 -9.80 -5.77 11.52
C MET A 176 -9.05 -5.68 12.86
N ALA A 177 -8.21 -4.65 13.02
CA ALA A 177 -7.47 -4.41 14.25
C ALA A 177 -8.40 -4.25 15.45
N ILE A 178 -7.99 -4.83 16.58
CA ILE A 178 -8.79 -4.81 17.81
C ILE A 178 -8.56 -3.51 18.58
N ILE A 179 -9.66 -2.86 18.96
CA ILE A 179 -9.68 -1.59 19.68
C ILE A 179 -10.59 -1.67 20.90
N ASP A 180 -10.28 -0.90 21.94
CA ASP A 180 -11.20 -0.72 23.06
C ASP A 180 -12.26 0.33 22.70
N VAL A 181 -13.42 -0.15 22.26
CA VAL A 181 -14.55 0.70 21.84
C VAL A 181 -15.16 1.43 23.01
N GLU A 182 -15.18 0.80 24.19
CA GLU A 182 -15.82 1.34 25.40
C GLU A 182 -15.08 2.56 25.94
N HIS A 183 -13.74 2.53 25.93
CA HIS A 183 -12.89 3.56 26.54
C HIS A 183 -12.27 4.53 25.52
N THR A 184 -12.46 4.33 24.22
CA THR A 184 -12.04 5.30 23.21
C THR A 184 -13.01 6.49 23.22
N GLU A 185 -12.61 7.61 23.85
CA GLU A 185 -13.47 8.79 24.04
C GLU A 185 -13.69 9.59 22.74
N ASN A 186 -12.65 9.71 21.92
CA ASN A 186 -12.70 10.50 20.68
C ASN A 186 -11.95 9.80 19.53
N PHE A 187 -12.69 9.11 18.71
CA PHE A 187 -12.18 8.38 17.55
C PHE A 187 -11.52 9.28 16.49
N ASP A 188 -11.86 10.59 16.45
CA ASP A 188 -11.20 11.53 15.52
C ASP A 188 -9.73 11.78 15.89
N ASN A 189 -9.35 11.54 17.13
CA ASN A 189 -7.97 11.70 17.60
C ASN A 189 -7.17 10.39 17.58
N GLY A 190 -7.81 9.24 17.34
CA GLY A 190 -7.21 7.93 17.33
C GLY A 190 -7.95 6.91 18.20
N VAL A 191 -7.33 5.76 18.45
CA VAL A 191 -7.95 4.62 19.15
C VAL A 191 -7.06 4.10 20.28
N ILE A 192 -7.69 3.40 21.24
CA ILE A 192 -7.02 2.60 22.27
C ILE A 192 -6.83 1.19 21.72
N GLY A 193 -5.58 0.76 21.55
CA GLY A 193 -5.21 -0.57 21.05
C GLY A 193 -4.35 -1.34 22.02
N THR A 194 -3.88 -2.50 21.58
CA THR A 194 -3.04 -3.44 22.35
C THR A 194 -1.56 -3.37 21.97
N GLY A 195 -1.21 -2.52 20.99
CA GLY A 195 0.13 -2.45 20.43
C GLY A 195 1.22 -1.95 21.40
N PRO A 196 2.51 -2.02 20.98
CA PRO A 196 3.65 -1.60 21.82
C PRO A 196 3.66 -0.10 22.13
N TYR A 197 2.98 0.70 21.33
CA TYR A 197 2.91 2.15 21.54
C TYR A 197 1.46 2.61 21.74
N MET A 198 1.29 3.67 22.50
CA MET A 198 -0.01 4.31 22.72
C MET A 198 0.05 5.79 22.38
N ILE A 199 -1.07 6.34 21.97
CA ILE A 199 -1.19 7.76 21.65
C ILE A 199 -1.08 8.57 22.96
N GLU A 200 -0.10 9.47 23.03
CA GLU A 200 0.00 10.47 24.07
C GLU A 200 -0.68 11.78 23.63
N LYS A 201 -0.47 12.14 22.37
CA LYS A 201 -1.04 13.38 21.81
C LYS A 201 -1.25 13.26 20.30
N PHE A 202 -2.41 13.67 19.83
CA PHE A 202 -2.67 13.98 18.42
C PHE A 202 -2.29 15.44 18.14
N ASN A 203 -1.34 15.67 17.26
CA ASN A 203 -0.81 17.01 16.95
C ASN A 203 -1.64 17.74 15.87
N GLY A 204 -2.60 17.06 15.25
CA GLY A 204 -3.48 17.57 14.21
C GLY A 204 -3.32 16.86 12.87
N VAL A 205 -4.35 17.02 12.04
CA VAL A 205 -4.39 16.51 10.68
C VAL A 205 -3.20 17.04 9.88
N GLY A 206 -2.49 16.18 9.17
CA GLY A 206 -1.29 16.53 8.40
C GLY A 206 -0.06 16.92 9.23
N VAL A 207 -0.09 16.71 10.56
CA VAL A 207 1.04 17.00 11.47
C VAL A 207 1.63 15.71 12.04
N GLY A 208 0.81 14.84 12.65
CA GLY A 208 1.22 13.55 13.19
C GLY A 208 0.87 13.34 14.65
N TYR A 209 1.62 12.46 15.33
CA TYR A 209 1.34 12.01 16.69
C TYR A 209 2.61 12.00 17.55
N ASP A 210 2.45 12.30 18.85
CA ASP A 210 3.38 11.90 19.88
C ASP A 210 2.87 10.60 20.51
N LEU A 211 3.66 9.55 20.43
CA LEU A 211 3.36 8.25 21.04
C LEU A 211 4.33 8.01 22.19
N LYS A 212 3.91 7.15 23.11
CA LYS A 212 4.79 6.64 24.19
C LYS A 212 4.68 5.13 24.28
N ALA A 213 5.69 4.50 24.89
CA ALA A 213 5.65 3.09 25.21
C ALA A 213 4.37 2.73 25.96
N ASN A 214 3.70 1.66 25.54
CA ASN A 214 2.56 1.10 26.24
C ASN A 214 3.04 0.34 27.49
N PRO A 215 2.78 0.83 28.70
CA PRO A 215 3.26 0.19 29.94
C PRO A 215 2.58 -1.16 30.21
N ASN A 216 1.51 -1.47 29.49
CA ASN A 216 0.75 -2.70 29.61
C ASN A 216 1.10 -3.70 28.49
N TYR A 217 2.05 -3.36 27.62
CA TYR A 217 2.47 -4.26 26.55
C TYR A 217 3.19 -5.49 27.13
N ARG A 218 3.01 -6.63 26.51
CA ARG A 218 3.47 -7.93 26.99
C ARG A 218 4.98 -8.19 26.85
N GLU A 219 5.67 -7.33 26.09
CA GLU A 219 7.11 -7.44 25.81
C GLU A 219 7.81 -6.12 26.14
N GLU A 220 9.15 -6.12 26.17
CA GLU A 220 9.92 -4.88 26.32
C GLU A 220 9.75 -4.00 25.08
N VAL A 221 9.37 -2.75 25.30
CA VAL A 221 9.21 -1.76 24.22
C VAL A 221 10.53 -0.98 24.08
N PRO A 222 11.16 -0.97 22.89
CA PRO A 222 12.52 -0.46 22.71
C PRO A 222 12.69 1.04 22.90
N TYR A 223 11.67 1.83 22.55
CA TYR A 223 11.67 3.28 22.67
C TYR A 223 10.64 3.74 23.70
N ASP A 224 11.01 4.74 24.52
CA ASP A 224 10.10 5.34 25.51
C ASP A 224 9.08 6.26 24.85
N GLU A 225 9.49 6.97 23.78
CA GLU A 225 8.69 7.95 23.06
C GLU A 225 8.93 7.84 21.54
N ILE A 226 7.85 8.03 20.75
CA ILE A 226 7.92 8.14 19.31
C ILE A 226 7.29 9.46 18.88
N LYS A 227 7.96 10.21 18.02
CA LYS A 227 7.39 11.36 17.32
C LYS A 227 7.11 10.96 15.87
N LEU A 228 5.85 10.68 15.56
CA LEU A 228 5.41 10.46 14.19
C LEU A 228 5.18 11.82 13.53
N MET A 229 5.96 12.13 12.50
CA MET A 229 5.87 13.38 11.75
C MET A 229 5.34 13.08 10.35
N TYR A 230 4.16 13.62 10.02
CA TYR A 230 3.62 13.48 8.67
C TYR A 230 4.50 14.19 7.64
N MET A 231 4.94 13.46 6.64
CA MET A 231 5.77 13.95 5.54
C MET A 231 5.35 13.24 4.24
N GLY A 232 4.49 13.87 3.44
CA GLY A 232 4.03 13.32 2.14
C GLY A 232 5.06 13.48 1.02
N ASP A 233 5.93 14.51 1.10
CA ASP A 233 6.89 14.83 0.07
C ASP A 233 8.25 14.14 0.29
N ALA A 234 8.76 13.47 -0.76
CA ALA A 234 10.02 12.71 -0.70
C ALA A 234 11.23 13.59 -0.43
N SER A 235 11.26 14.82 -0.98
CA SER A 235 12.37 15.76 -0.77
C SER A 235 12.36 16.30 0.67
N ALA A 236 11.19 16.52 1.24
CA ALA A 236 11.04 16.89 2.65
C ALA A 236 11.58 15.78 3.58
N LYS A 237 11.23 14.51 3.31
CA LYS A 237 11.80 13.34 4.03
C LYS A 237 13.33 13.32 3.94
N THR A 238 13.87 13.48 2.72
CA THR A 238 15.31 13.50 2.48
C THR A 238 16.00 14.61 3.30
N MET A 239 15.49 15.84 3.25
CA MET A 239 16.05 16.96 4.00
C MET A 239 15.95 16.78 5.51
N ALA A 240 14.82 16.28 6.00
CA ALA A 240 14.60 16.03 7.43
C ALA A 240 15.56 14.97 7.98
N LEU A 241 15.77 13.88 7.23
CA LEU A 241 16.71 12.83 7.62
C LEU A 241 18.15 13.31 7.57
N GLN A 242 18.57 14.02 6.51
CA GLN A 242 19.93 14.57 6.38
C GLN A 242 20.27 15.60 7.45
N SER A 243 19.30 16.40 7.87
CA SER A 243 19.50 17.40 8.94
C SER A 243 19.44 16.82 10.35
N GLY A 244 19.04 15.55 10.51
CA GLY A 244 18.82 14.92 11.81
C GLY A 244 17.52 15.40 12.50
N GLN A 245 16.59 15.99 11.75
CA GLN A 245 15.25 16.33 12.25
C GLN A 245 14.44 15.06 12.51
N VAL A 246 14.65 14.02 11.71
CA VAL A 246 14.11 12.67 11.92
C VAL A 246 15.21 11.64 11.90
N ASP A 247 15.02 10.52 12.60
CA ASP A 247 15.93 9.39 12.67
C ASP A 247 15.66 8.33 11.59
N LEU A 248 14.41 8.24 11.16
CA LEU A 248 13.89 7.23 10.25
C LEU A 248 12.87 7.85 9.29
N VAL A 249 12.89 7.44 8.03
CA VAL A 249 11.85 7.75 7.04
C VAL A 249 11.47 6.50 6.24
N GLU A 250 10.24 6.48 5.77
CA GLU A 250 9.72 5.43 4.89
C GLU A 250 9.57 5.92 3.45
N ASN A 251 9.71 5.00 2.48
CA ASN A 251 9.32 5.18 1.09
C ASN A 251 9.74 6.53 0.47
N ILE A 252 11.05 6.78 0.42
CA ILE A 252 11.60 7.84 -0.44
C ILE A 252 11.50 7.35 -1.88
N THR A 253 10.83 8.11 -2.74
CA THR A 253 10.62 7.76 -4.16
C THR A 253 11.66 8.38 -5.10
N ASN A 254 12.54 9.24 -4.60
CA ASN A 254 13.61 9.84 -5.40
C ASN A 254 14.87 8.96 -5.37
N VAL A 255 15.14 8.26 -6.46
CA VAL A 255 16.27 7.31 -6.59
C VAL A 255 17.62 7.99 -6.38
N SER A 256 17.78 9.25 -6.81
CA SER A 256 19.05 9.99 -6.60
C SER A 256 19.31 10.30 -5.12
N ASP A 257 18.26 10.47 -4.34
CA ASP A 257 18.38 10.70 -2.89
C ASP A 257 18.66 9.37 -2.15
N ILE A 258 18.01 8.27 -2.55
CA ILE A 258 18.32 6.93 -2.06
C ILE A 258 19.81 6.62 -2.28
N GLN A 259 20.35 6.92 -3.48
CA GLN A 259 21.76 6.68 -3.78
C GLN A 259 22.69 7.51 -2.88
N LYS A 260 22.36 8.78 -2.58
CA LYS A 260 23.14 9.60 -1.63
C LYS A 260 23.20 8.96 -0.24
N PHE A 261 22.09 8.39 0.23
CA PHE A 261 22.06 7.69 1.52
C PHE A 261 22.83 6.37 1.50
N LYS A 262 22.79 5.62 0.38
CA LYS A 262 23.60 4.41 0.20
C LYS A 262 25.11 4.70 0.24
N ASP A 263 25.51 5.87 -0.24
CA ASP A 263 26.92 6.30 -0.28
C ASP A 263 27.40 6.91 1.04
N ASP A 264 26.51 7.23 1.98
CA ASP A 264 26.84 7.85 3.28
C ASP A 264 26.80 6.80 4.41
N PRO A 265 27.93 6.47 5.05
CA PRO A 265 28.00 5.47 6.11
C PRO A 265 27.24 5.84 7.40
N ASN A 266 26.69 7.05 7.50
CA ASN A 266 25.87 7.46 8.63
C ASN A 266 24.40 7.02 8.51
N PHE A 267 24.02 6.44 7.37
CA PHE A 267 22.67 6.00 7.11
C PHE A 267 22.65 4.53 6.67
N THR A 268 21.54 3.88 6.91
CA THR A 268 21.23 2.56 6.37
C THR A 268 20.02 2.70 5.44
N VAL A 269 20.11 2.05 4.27
CA VAL A 269 19.02 1.98 3.28
C VAL A 269 18.60 0.53 3.17
N ASP A 270 17.43 0.22 3.67
CA ASP A 270 16.78 -1.09 3.51
C ASP A 270 15.68 -0.99 2.45
N ILE A 271 15.71 -1.90 1.48
CA ILE A 271 14.70 -2.04 0.42
C ILE A 271 14.27 -3.51 0.42
N ALA A 272 12.99 -3.75 0.58
CA ALA A 272 12.41 -5.07 0.58
C ALA A 272 11.40 -5.23 -0.55
N SER A 273 11.48 -6.37 -1.27
CA SER A 273 10.49 -6.73 -2.27
C SER A 273 9.12 -6.89 -1.62
N GLY A 274 8.15 -6.11 -2.13
CA GLY A 274 6.80 -6.10 -1.62
C GLY A 274 5.86 -7.03 -2.39
N VAL A 275 4.63 -7.08 -1.92
CA VAL A 275 3.52 -7.81 -2.55
C VAL A 275 2.59 -6.90 -3.36
N ARG A 276 3.08 -5.71 -3.70
CA ARG A 276 2.32 -4.74 -4.51
C ARG A 276 2.67 -4.87 -5.98
N CYS A 277 1.62 -4.81 -6.81
CA CYS A 277 1.74 -4.74 -8.26
C CYS A 277 1.35 -3.34 -8.75
N GLY A 278 2.24 -2.72 -9.52
CA GLY A 278 1.93 -1.58 -10.36
C GLY A 278 1.38 -2.09 -11.68
N PHE A 279 0.20 -1.62 -12.08
CA PHE A 279 -0.47 -2.09 -13.29
C PHE A 279 -1.48 -1.08 -13.82
N SER A 280 -1.79 -1.19 -15.12
CA SER A 280 -2.88 -0.44 -15.73
C SER A 280 -3.98 -1.36 -16.21
N TRP A 281 -5.23 -1.08 -15.81
CA TRP A 281 -6.38 -1.62 -16.52
C TRP A 281 -6.41 -1.07 -17.93
N MET A 282 -6.69 -1.95 -18.86
CA MET A 282 -7.01 -1.62 -20.27
C MET A 282 -8.52 -1.57 -20.42
N ASN A 283 -9.06 -0.54 -21.04
CA ASN A 283 -10.50 -0.42 -21.26
C ASN A 283 -10.95 -1.34 -22.39
N PHE A 284 -11.61 -2.45 -22.05
CA PHE A 284 -12.13 -3.42 -23.02
C PHE A 284 -13.43 -2.98 -23.71
N ASP A 285 -14.09 -1.94 -23.21
CA ASP A 285 -15.26 -1.33 -23.89
C ASP A 285 -14.84 -0.30 -24.96
N GLY A 286 -13.53 -0.02 -25.06
CA GLY A 286 -12.94 0.94 -26.00
C GLY A 286 -12.11 0.29 -27.11
N ILE A 287 -11.17 1.07 -27.64
CA ILE A 287 -10.24 0.64 -28.70
C ILE A 287 -9.37 -0.55 -28.28
N LEU A 288 -9.09 -0.67 -26.98
CA LEU A 288 -8.33 -1.78 -26.40
C LEU A 288 -9.13 -3.09 -26.28
N ALA A 289 -10.38 -3.17 -26.76
CA ALA A 289 -11.05 -4.44 -27.08
C ALA A 289 -10.28 -5.23 -28.15
N ASN A 290 -9.52 -4.56 -29.02
CA ASN A 290 -8.71 -5.20 -30.06
C ASN A 290 -7.49 -5.91 -29.44
N LYS A 291 -7.51 -7.26 -29.44
CA LYS A 291 -6.45 -8.08 -28.85
C LYS A 291 -5.09 -7.88 -29.52
N THR A 292 -5.06 -7.73 -30.87
CA THR A 292 -3.82 -7.51 -31.62
C THR A 292 -3.14 -6.19 -31.18
N LEU A 293 -3.93 -5.14 -30.98
CA LEU A 293 -3.43 -3.87 -30.48
C LEU A 293 -2.82 -4.03 -29.07
N ARG A 294 -3.50 -4.72 -28.15
CA ARG A 294 -2.98 -4.98 -26.80
C ARG A 294 -1.68 -5.79 -26.83
N GLN A 295 -1.61 -6.84 -27.68
CA GLN A 295 -0.40 -7.65 -27.86
C GLN A 295 0.77 -6.82 -28.36
N ALA A 296 0.56 -5.97 -29.36
CA ALA A 296 1.58 -5.07 -29.87
C ALA A 296 2.05 -4.06 -28.81
N ILE A 297 1.14 -3.53 -28.00
CA ILE A 297 1.46 -2.64 -26.88
C ILE A 297 2.41 -3.34 -25.89
N LEU A 298 2.08 -4.57 -25.46
CA LEU A 298 2.92 -5.31 -24.51
C LEU A 298 4.29 -5.68 -25.09
N MET A 299 4.38 -5.95 -26.39
CA MET A 299 5.65 -6.21 -27.08
C MET A 299 6.46 -4.93 -27.33
N GLY A 300 5.81 -3.78 -27.41
CA GLY A 300 6.44 -2.49 -27.69
C GLY A 300 7.13 -1.87 -26.47
N ILE A 301 6.89 -2.33 -25.24
CA ILE A 301 7.37 -1.70 -24.01
C ILE A 301 8.49 -2.53 -23.37
N ASP A 302 9.63 -1.91 -23.08
CA ASP A 302 10.76 -2.51 -22.39
C ASP A 302 10.66 -2.29 -20.87
N TYR A 303 9.92 -3.16 -20.19
CA TYR A 303 9.70 -3.09 -18.75
C TYR A 303 10.99 -3.23 -17.94
N ASP A 304 11.93 -4.03 -18.42
CA ASP A 304 13.23 -4.24 -17.76
C ASP A 304 14.04 -2.95 -17.76
N THR A 305 14.17 -2.31 -18.91
CA THR A 305 14.86 -1.01 -19.03
C THR A 305 14.16 0.08 -18.22
N ILE A 306 12.84 0.11 -18.18
CA ILE A 306 12.08 1.09 -17.38
C ILE A 306 12.38 0.90 -15.90
N CYS A 307 12.22 -0.31 -15.36
CA CYS A 307 12.45 -0.61 -13.95
C CYS A 307 13.91 -0.36 -13.51
N HIS A 308 14.89 -0.56 -14.39
CA HIS A 308 16.30 -0.28 -14.10
C HIS A 308 16.74 1.14 -14.48
N SER A 309 15.82 2.00 -14.89
CA SER A 309 16.11 3.40 -15.21
C SER A 309 16.57 4.20 -13.98
N LYS A 310 17.18 5.35 -14.22
CA LYS A 310 17.59 6.26 -13.13
C LYS A 310 16.42 6.90 -12.38
N THR A 311 15.22 6.82 -12.93
CA THR A 311 14.01 7.38 -12.31
C THR A 311 13.34 6.36 -11.41
N ILE A 312 13.29 5.08 -11.82
CA ILE A 312 12.62 4.00 -11.09
C ILE A 312 13.59 3.25 -10.16
N GLY A 313 14.76 2.87 -10.68
CA GLY A 313 15.83 2.19 -9.91
C GLY A 313 15.35 0.97 -9.15
N ASP A 314 15.90 0.77 -7.95
CA ASP A 314 15.59 -0.41 -7.11
C ASP A 314 14.19 -0.39 -6.48
N LEU A 315 13.35 0.63 -6.78
CA LEU A 315 12.00 0.74 -6.21
C LEU A 315 10.98 -0.16 -6.90
N TYR A 316 11.34 -0.77 -8.04
CA TYR A 316 10.51 -1.76 -8.70
C TYR A 316 11.31 -2.95 -9.19
N THR A 317 10.71 -4.12 -9.10
CA THR A 317 11.20 -5.33 -9.74
C THR A 317 10.38 -5.56 -11.01
N PRO A 318 11.00 -5.80 -12.18
CA PRO A 318 10.27 -6.06 -13.43
C PRO A 318 9.37 -7.27 -13.31
N GLY A 319 8.22 -7.23 -13.98
CA GLY A 319 7.26 -8.33 -13.99
C GLY A 319 6.33 -8.30 -15.20
N PHE A 320 5.57 -9.39 -15.39
CA PHE A 320 4.63 -9.52 -16.51
C PHE A 320 3.29 -10.16 -16.11
N SER A 321 3.14 -10.53 -14.84
CA SER A 321 1.90 -11.09 -14.29
C SER A 321 1.34 -10.20 -13.20
N VAL A 322 0.06 -10.36 -12.90
CA VAL A 322 -0.66 -9.59 -11.88
C VAL A 322 -0.20 -9.90 -10.46
N LEU A 323 0.45 -11.05 -10.21
CA LEU A 323 1.00 -11.39 -8.90
C LEU A 323 2.53 -11.36 -8.92
N PRO A 324 3.17 -10.79 -7.87
CA PRO A 324 4.63 -10.76 -7.74
C PRO A 324 5.28 -12.15 -7.72
N SER A 325 6.49 -12.23 -8.25
CA SER A 325 7.31 -13.46 -8.26
C SER A 325 7.74 -13.94 -6.87
N THR A 326 7.62 -13.09 -5.85
CA THR A 326 7.87 -13.43 -4.44
C THR A 326 6.78 -14.31 -3.82
N LEU A 327 5.61 -14.39 -4.46
CA LEU A 327 4.48 -15.18 -3.99
C LEU A 327 4.49 -16.60 -4.58
N SER A 328 3.99 -17.57 -3.82
CA SER A 328 4.02 -19.01 -4.17
C SER A 328 2.89 -19.43 -5.13
N TYR A 329 2.53 -18.58 -6.11
CA TYR A 329 1.47 -18.85 -7.09
C TYR A 329 1.99 -19.18 -8.49
N GLY A 330 3.18 -19.80 -8.59
CA GLY A 330 3.69 -20.40 -9.82
C GLY A 330 4.19 -19.44 -10.88
N TYR A 331 4.62 -18.22 -10.49
CA TYR A 331 5.14 -17.21 -11.42
C TYR A 331 6.21 -17.74 -12.38
N ASP A 332 7.14 -18.56 -11.88
CA ASP A 332 8.25 -19.16 -12.63
C ASP A 332 7.81 -20.17 -13.71
N LYS A 333 6.57 -20.64 -13.64
CA LYS A 333 5.96 -21.57 -14.60
C LYS A 333 5.12 -20.85 -15.66
N LEU A 334 4.82 -19.55 -15.45
CA LEU A 334 4.04 -18.77 -16.41
C LEU A 334 4.82 -18.57 -17.71
N VAL A 335 4.11 -18.64 -18.82
CA VAL A 335 4.66 -18.40 -20.15
C VAL A 335 4.25 -17.01 -20.62
N ASN A 336 5.24 -16.09 -20.76
CA ASN A 336 5.01 -14.77 -21.36
C ASN A 336 5.36 -14.78 -22.85
N PRO A 337 4.39 -14.71 -23.75
CA PRO A 337 4.62 -14.63 -25.19
C PRO A 337 5.00 -13.21 -25.67
N TYR A 338 4.79 -12.17 -24.85
CA TYR A 338 4.95 -10.74 -25.19
C TYR A 338 6.26 -10.18 -24.63
N LYS A 339 7.40 -10.70 -25.14
CA LYS A 339 8.70 -10.13 -24.81
C LYS A 339 8.93 -8.85 -25.61
N TYR A 340 9.74 -7.94 -25.08
CA TYR A 340 10.09 -6.71 -25.76
C TYR A 340 10.66 -7.00 -27.16
N ASP A 341 9.92 -6.61 -28.17
CA ASP A 341 10.23 -6.74 -29.60
C ASP A 341 9.44 -5.67 -30.38
N PRO A 342 9.91 -4.42 -30.41
CA PRO A 342 9.20 -3.33 -31.08
C PRO A 342 9.04 -3.53 -32.58
N GLU A 343 9.99 -4.21 -33.25
CA GLU A 343 9.86 -4.54 -34.69
C GLU A 343 8.82 -5.63 -34.93
N GLY A 344 8.77 -6.63 -34.02
CA GLY A 344 7.69 -7.62 -34.02
C GLY A 344 6.33 -7.01 -33.74
N ALA A 345 6.25 -6.02 -32.84
CA ALA A 345 5.03 -5.27 -32.56
C ALA A 345 4.53 -4.49 -33.80
N LYS A 346 5.42 -3.75 -34.46
CA LYS A 346 5.10 -3.04 -35.73
C LYS A 346 4.60 -4.01 -36.80
N LYS A 347 5.31 -5.11 -36.99
CA LYS A 347 4.90 -6.13 -37.96
C LYS A 347 3.54 -6.75 -37.60
N LEU A 348 3.26 -7.01 -36.34
CA LEU A 348 1.97 -7.53 -35.89
C LEU A 348 0.82 -6.55 -36.25
N LEU A 349 1.05 -5.26 -36.04
CA LEU A 349 0.11 -4.20 -36.39
C LEU A 349 -0.08 -4.11 -37.92
N ASP A 350 1.02 -4.14 -38.68
CA ASP A 350 0.99 -4.11 -40.16
C ASP A 350 0.20 -5.30 -40.76
N ASP A 351 0.47 -6.52 -40.24
CA ASP A 351 -0.21 -7.75 -40.67
C ASP A 351 -1.72 -7.71 -40.37
N ALA A 352 -2.13 -6.96 -39.33
CA ALA A 352 -3.52 -6.74 -38.95
C ALA A 352 -4.17 -5.55 -39.70
N GLY A 353 -3.44 -4.85 -40.59
CA GLY A 353 -3.93 -3.68 -41.30
C GLY A 353 -4.04 -2.40 -40.45
N ILE A 354 -3.39 -2.39 -39.28
CA ILE A 354 -3.29 -1.22 -38.40
C ILE A 354 -2.01 -0.46 -38.80
N ILE A 355 -2.13 0.42 -39.79
CA ILE A 355 -1.02 1.10 -40.44
C ILE A 355 -1.22 2.61 -40.44
N ASP A 356 -0.16 3.37 -40.57
CA ASP A 356 -0.19 4.82 -40.81
C ASP A 356 -0.50 5.04 -42.32
N THR A 357 -1.71 5.52 -42.62
CA THR A 357 -2.19 5.66 -44.02
C THR A 357 -2.00 7.06 -44.56
N ASP A 358 -1.88 8.08 -43.70
CA ASP A 358 -1.74 9.48 -44.11
C ASP A 358 -0.32 10.05 -43.90
N GLY A 359 0.56 9.30 -43.22
CA GLY A 359 1.98 9.63 -43.05
C GLY A 359 2.26 10.61 -41.91
N ASP A 360 1.35 10.74 -40.94
CA ASP A 360 1.50 11.61 -39.79
C ASP A 360 2.33 10.96 -38.64
N GLY A 361 2.66 9.68 -38.79
CA GLY A 361 3.46 8.89 -37.82
C GLY A 361 2.60 8.14 -36.81
N ILE A 362 1.28 8.24 -36.87
CA ILE A 362 0.33 7.54 -36.00
C ILE A 362 -0.44 6.52 -36.83
N ARG A 363 -0.57 5.31 -36.33
CA ARG A 363 -1.34 4.24 -36.97
C ARG A 363 -2.83 4.44 -36.78
N GLU A 364 -3.62 4.00 -37.77
CA GLU A 364 -5.07 4.03 -37.68
C GLU A 364 -5.66 2.65 -37.41
N LEU A 365 -6.74 2.66 -36.66
CA LEU A 365 -7.66 1.53 -36.51
C LEU A 365 -9.07 2.01 -36.93
N ASP A 366 -9.71 1.27 -37.84
CA ASP A 366 -11.00 1.64 -38.44
C ASP A 366 -11.04 3.07 -39.02
N GLY A 367 -9.91 3.49 -39.61
CA GLY A 367 -9.76 4.79 -40.27
C GLY A 367 -9.65 5.99 -39.31
N LYS A 368 -9.26 5.77 -38.07
CA LYS A 368 -8.99 6.80 -37.07
C LYS A 368 -7.63 6.57 -36.43
N ASN A 369 -6.90 7.65 -36.24
CA ASN A 369 -5.65 7.60 -35.48
C ASN A 369 -5.86 6.93 -34.13
N ILE A 370 -4.91 6.07 -33.76
CA ILE A 370 -4.85 5.50 -32.41
C ILE A 370 -4.23 6.56 -31.51
N ASP A 371 -5.05 7.23 -30.73
CA ASP A 371 -4.65 8.22 -29.73
C ASP A 371 -5.24 7.82 -28.38
N LEU A 372 -4.41 7.12 -27.58
CA LEU A 372 -4.84 6.52 -26.31
C LEU A 372 -4.82 7.54 -25.19
N HIS A 373 -5.71 7.37 -24.22
CA HIS A 373 -5.83 8.21 -23.04
C HIS A 373 -5.35 7.45 -21.80
N TYR A 374 -4.21 7.89 -21.23
CA TYR A 374 -3.62 7.32 -20.04
C TYR A 374 -4.00 8.13 -18.79
N VAL A 375 -4.78 7.54 -17.91
CA VAL A 375 -5.15 8.15 -16.62
C VAL A 375 -4.25 7.60 -15.51
N SER A 376 -3.60 8.48 -14.77
CA SER A 376 -2.70 8.14 -13.67
C SER A 376 -2.78 9.17 -12.54
N TYR A 377 -2.21 8.85 -11.38
CA TYR A 377 -2.12 9.75 -10.23
C TYR A 377 -0.74 9.67 -9.57
N GLU A 378 -0.35 10.75 -8.87
CA GLU A 378 0.96 10.85 -8.25
C GLU A 378 1.05 9.95 -7.01
N ASN A 379 1.49 8.73 -7.23
CA ASN A 379 1.81 7.77 -6.16
C ASN A 379 2.80 6.75 -6.69
N ARG A 380 3.79 6.37 -5.89
CA ARG A 380 4.73 5.28 -6.19
C ARG A 380 5.24 5.27 -7.63
N LEU A 381 5.61 6.42 -8.17
CA LEU A 381 6.18 6.58 -9.52
C LEU A 381 5.24 6.18 -10.69
N LEU A 382 3.94 6.09 -10.46
CA LEU A 382 2.97 5.71 -11.51
C LEU A 382 3.00 6.68 -12.70
N ASN A 383 3.18 7.99 -12.44
CA ASN A 383 3.29 8.98 -13.52
C ASN A 383 4.58 8.80 -14.33
N ASP A 384 5.67 8.33 -13.70
CA ASP A 384 6.95 8.05 -14.38
C ASP A 384 6.81 6.83 -15.31
N PHE A 385 6.10 5.78 -14.86
CA PHE A 385 5.77 4.64 -15.71
C PHE A 385 4.91 5.05 -16.89
N SER A 386 3.83 5.83 -16.67
CA SER A 386 2.96 6.31 -17.74
C SER A 386 3.75 7.12 -18.79
N ASN A 387 4.65 8.01 -18.36
CA ASN A 387 5.51 8.78 -19.27
C ASN A 387 6.44 7.86 -20.09
N ALA A 388 7.04 6.84 -19.45
CA ALA A 388 7.89 5.90 -20.16
C ALA A 388 7.08 5.06 -21.16
N HIS A 389 5.90 4.56 -20.78
CA HIS A 389 5.02 3.81 -21.68
C HIS A 389 4.61 4.63 -22.89
N ILE A 390 4.22 5.89 -22.73
CA ILE A 390 3.87 6.81 -23.83
C ILE A 390 5.03 6.95 -24.82
N GLN A 391 6.26 7.06 -24.32
CA GLN A 391 7.43 7.12 -25.19
C GLN A 391 7.60 5.84 -26.02
N TYR A 392 7.54 4.66 -25.40
CA TYR A 392 7.63 3.39 -26.10
C TYR A 392 6.48 3.17 -27.09
N LEU A 393 5.25 3.58 -26.76
CA LEU A 393 4.10 3.50 -27.64
C LEU A 393 4.31 4.35 -28.91
N SER A 394 4.87 5.54 -28.77
CA SER A 394 5.18 6.40 -29.93
C SER A 394 6.18 5.76 -30.90
N GLU A 395 7.13 4.94 -30.40
CA GLU A 395 8.11 4.23 -31.23
C GLU A 395 7.49 3.16 -32.14
N ILE A 396 6.31 2.64 -31.78
CA ILE A 396 5.56 1.68 -32.59
C ILE A 396 4.39 2.32 -33.33
N GLY A 397 4.31 3.68 -33.38
CA GLY A 397 3.31 4.43 -34.09
C GLY A 397 1.95 4.52 -33.39
N ILE A 398 1.91 4.45 -32.08
CA ILE A 398 0.68 4.61 -31.29
C ILE A 398 0.76 5.95 -30.54
N GLY A 399 -0.20 6.84 -30.82
CA GLY A 399 -0.39 8.07 -30.05
C GLY A 399 -0.93 7.76 -28.67
N CYS A 400 -0.45 8.50 -27.67
CA CYS A 400 -0.97 8.39 -26.30
C CYS A 400 -0.73 9.70 -25.54
N THR A 401 -1.74 10.14 -24.80
CA THR A 401 -1.68 11.32 -23.92
C THR A 401 -1.97 10.92 -22.50
N ALA A 402 -1.30 11.56 -21.52
CA ALA A 402 -1.54 11.30 -20.11
C ALA A 402 -2.34 12.42 -19.45
N ASP A 403 -3.18 12.01 -18.50
CA ASP A 403 -3.94 12.88 -17.61
C ASP A 403 -3.60 12.50 -16.16
N TYR A 404 -2.91 13.41 -15.47
CA TYR A 404 -2.42 13.22 -14.11
C TYR A 404 -3.30 14.00 -13.14
N GLY A 405 -3.99 13.27 -12.26
CA GLY A 405 -4.91 13.84 -11.29
C GLY A 405 -4.67 13.34 -9.87
N SER A 406 -5.64 13.58 -9.01
CA SER A 406 -5.74 12.93 -7.71
C SER A 406 -6.26 11.49 -7.86
N SER A 407 -6.14 10.69 -6.82
CA SER A 407 -6.76 9.36 -6.78
C SER A 407 -8.28 9.43 -6.99
N ASP A 408 -8.96 10.44 -6.42
CA ASP A 408 -10.41 10.60 -6.60
C ASP A 408 -10.79 10.95 -8.04
N ASP A 409 -9.98 11.77 -8.71
CA ASP A 409 -10.17 12.08 -10.14
C ASP A 409 -9.97 10.84 -11.01
N GLN A 410 -8.93 10.05 -10.72
CA GLN A 410 -8.66 8.77 -11.39
C GLN A 410 -9.85 7.81 -11.26
N TRP A 411 -10.41 7.64 -10.05
CA TRP A 411 -11.60 6.81 -9.83
C TRP A 411 -12.85 7.34 -10.53
N SER A 412 -13.01 8.66 -10.58
CA SER A 412 -14.14 9.29 -11.29
C SER A 412 -14.07 9.03 -12.79
N LYS A 413 -12.88 9.10 -13.40
CA LYS A 413 -12.64 8.79 -14.82
C LYS A 413 -12.85 7.31 -15.11
N LEU A 414 -12.37 6.41 -14.22
CA LEU A 414 -12.62 4.99 -14.30
C LEU A 414 -14.13 4.68 -14.34
N ALA A 415 -14.88 5.21 -13.38
CA ALA A 415 -16.32 5.01 -13.28
C ALA A 415 -17.09 5.58 -14.50
N ALA A 416 -16.56 6.62 -15.14
CA ALA A 416 -17.14 7.23 -16.34
C ALA A 416 -16.72 6.52 -17.64
N GLY A 417 -15.79 5.53 -17.60
CA GLY A 417 -15.20 4.91 -18.79
C GLY A 417 -14.32 5.86 -19.61
N ASN A 418 -13.85 6.96 -19.02
CA ASN A 418 -13.07 7.98 -19.71
C ASN A 418 -11.56 7.72 -19.56
N TYR A 419 -11.10 6.62 -20.12
CA TYR A 419 -9.71 6.19 -20.14
C TYR A 419 -9.52 5.07 -21.17
N ASP A 420 -8.30 4.88 -21.67
CA ASP A 420 -7.86 3.63 -22.31
C ASP A 420 -6.94 2.84 -21.36
N PHE A 421 -6.05 3.54 -20.66
CA PHE A 421 -5.29 2.99 -19.54
C PHE A 421 -5.65 3.69 -18.25
N ASN A 422 -5.83 2.93 -17.16
CA ASN A 422 -6.03 3.44 -15.81
C ASN A 422 -5.01 2.82 -14.86
N ASN A 423 -4.02 3.62 -14.43
CA ASN A 423 -2.86 3.15 -13.69
C ASN A 423 -3.13 3.01 -12.20
N ASN A 424 -2.59 1.96 -11.59
CA ASN A 424 -2.83 1.57 -10.21
C ASN A 424 -1.60 0.93 -9.56
N ASN A 425 -1.55 0.96 -8.21
CA ASN A 425 -0.58 0.18 -7.46
C ASN A 425 -1.25 -0.42 -6.22
N TRP A 426 -1.51 -1.71 -6.26
CA TRP A 426 -2.30 -2.39 -5.23
C TRP A 426 -1.55 -3.55 -4.56
N THR A 427 -1.88 -3.78 -3.27
CA THR A 427 -1.48 -5.00 -2.57
C THR A 427 -2.26 -6.18 -3.16
N THR A 428 -1.56 -7.20 -3.63
CA THR A 428 -2.15 -8.33 -4.37
C THR A 428 -2.72 -9.41 -3.46
N VAL A 429 -2.19 -9.51 -2.24
CA VAL A 429 -2.54 -10.53 -1.24
C VAL A 429 -2.86 -9.86 0.10
N GLY A 430 -3.71 -8.84 0.09
CA GLY A 430 -4.02 -8.04 1.29
C GLY A 430 -4.53 -8.84 2.48
N THR A 431 -5.15 -9.98 2.23
CA THR A 431 -5.63 -10.93 3.25
C THR A 431 -4.85 -12.26 3.27
N GLY A 432 -3.62 -12.27 2.74
CA GLY A 432 -2.81 -13.49 2.59
C GLY A 432 -3.24 -14.39 1.42
N ASP A 433 -4.37 -14.07 0.75
CA ASP A 433 -4.90 -14.78 -0.40
C ASP A 433 -5.27 -13.76 -1.50
N PRO A 434 -4.95 -14.01 -2.78
CA PRO A 434 -5.21 -13.06 -3.85
C PRO A 434 -6.66 -13.05 -4.37
N TYR A 435 -7.58 -13.82 -3.80
CA TYR A 435 -8.97 -13.94 -4.27
C TYR A 435 -9.63 -12.57 -4.54
N ALA A 436 -9.58 -11.67 -3.55
CA ALA A 436 -10.19 -10.35 -3.68
C ALA A 436 -9.50 -9.47 -4.75
N TYR A 437 -8.20 -9.67 -4.97
CA TYR A 437 -7.46 -8.99 -6.01
C TYR A 437 -7.78 -9.58 -7.40
N MET A 438 -7.87 -10.90 -7.52
CA MET A 438 -8.22 -11.58 -8.76
C MET A 438 -9.65 -11.29 -9.22
N ALA A 439 -10.56 -10.94 -8.31
CA ALA A 439 -11.92 -10.49 -8.64
C ALA A 439 -11.97 -9.28 -9.59
N ASN A 440 -10.89 -8.49 -9.67
CA ASN A 440 -10.83 -7.32 -10.56
C ASN A 440 -10.89 -7.67 -12.06
N TRP A 441 -10.73 -8.93 -12.43
CA TRP A 441 -10.83 -9.42 -13.82
C TRP A 441 -11.97 -10.42 -14.04
N ALA A 442 -12.74 -10.79 -13.04
CA ALA A 442 -13.96 -11.57 -13.23
C ALA A 442 -15.07 -10.70 -13.83
N THR A 443 -15.82 -11.23 -14.80
CA THR A 443 -16.78 -10.47 -15.63
C THR A 443 -17.78 -9.66 -14.80
N ASP A 444 -18.29 -10.20 -13.69
CA ASP A 444 -19.30 -9.52 -12.86
C ASP A 444 -18.72 -8.45 -11.93
N THR A 445 -17.40 -8.42 -11.73
CA THR A 445 -16.74 -7.55 -10.74
C THR A 445 -15.62 -6.68 -11.33
N THR A 446 -15.30 -6.85 -12.60
CA THR A 446 -14.24 -6.09 -13.28
C THR A 446 -14.53 -4.60 -13.35
N TYR A 447 -13.48 -3.80 -13.29
CA TYR A 447 -13.55 -2.34 -13.51
C TYR A 447 -13.29 -1.93 -14.96
N CYS A 448 -12.83 -2.85 -15.83
CA CYS A 448 -12.32 -2.51 -17.16
C CYS A 448 -13.06 -3.17 -18.31
N GLY A 449 -14.18 -3.85 -18.06
CA GLY A 449 -14.96 -4.52 -19.11
C GLY A 449 -14.32 -5.83 -19.63
N TYR A 450 -13.27 -6.34 -18.97
CA TYR A 450 -12.69 -7.64 -19.33
C TYR A 450 -13.70 -8.77 -19.07
N SER A 451 -13.79 -9.71 -20.01
CA SER A 451 -14.67 -10.88 -19.90
C SER A 451 -14.01 -12.09 -20.55
N ASN A 452 -13.87 -13.16 -19.78
CA ASN A 452 -13.37 -14.44 -20.27
C ASN A 452 -14.09 -15.58 -19.51
N PRO A 453 -14.90 -16.41 -20.20
CA PRO A 453 -15.69 -17.46 -19.55
C PRO A 453 -14.85 -18.53 -18.81
N GLU A 454 -13.62 -18.82 -19.26
CA GLU A 454 -12.74 -19.76 -18.57
C GLU A 454 -12.17 -19.14 -17.30
N TYR A 455 -11.80 -17.85 -17.35
CA TYR A 455 -11.39 -17.10 -16.16
C TYR A 455 -12.50 -17.09 -15.11
N ASP A 456 -13.74 -16.75 -15.52
CA ASP A 456 -14.90 -16.70 -14.64
C ASP A 456 -15.20 -18.07 -14.01
N LYS A 457 -15.06 -19.14 -14.77
CA LYS A 457 -15.22 -20.51 -14.26
C LYS A 457 -14.19 -20.81 -13.17
N LEU A 458 -12.90 -20.53 -13.41
CA LEU A 458 -11.83 -20.74 -12.42
C LEU A 458 -12.02 -19.85 -11.19
N PHE A 459 -12.44 -18.60 -11.38
CA PHE A 459 -12.74 -17.67 -10.28
C PHE A 459 -13.90 -18.19 -9.41
N ASN A 460 -14.96 -18.72 -10.02
CA ASN A 460 -16.07 -19.33 -9.29
C ASN A 460 -15.66 -20.61 -8.54
N GLU A 461 -14.78 -21.43 -9.13
CA GLU A 461 -14.20 -22.59 -8.44
C GLU A 461 -13.35 -22.16 -7.25
N LEU A 462 -12.52 -21.11 -7.42
CA LEU A 462 -11.67 -20.55 -6.36
C LEU A 462 -12.50 -20.07 -5.15
N THR A 463 -13.72 -19.57 -5.37
CA THR A 463 -14.60 -19.08 -4.31
C THR A 463 -14.94 -20.17 -3.28
N SER A 464 -15.06 -21.42 -3.73
CA SER A 464 -15.48 -22.56 -2.91
C SER A 464 -14.37 -23.58 -2.61
N GLU A 465 -13.18 -23.44 -3.24
CA GLU A 465 -12.07 -24.35 -2.99
C GLU A 465 -11.39 -24.01 -1.64
N MET A 466 -11.23 -25.03 -0.79
CA MET A 466 -10.66 -24.92 0.56
C MET A 466 -9.23 -25.46 0.65
N ASP A 467 -8.82 -26.30 -0.30
CA ASP A 467 -7.49 -26.88 -0.35
C ASP A 467 -6.47 -25.83 -0.85
N PRO A 468 -5.44 -25.47 -0.07
CA PRO A 468 -4.48 -24.42 -0.46
C PRO A 468 -3.72 -24.72 -1.76
N ASP A 469 -3.36 -25.99 -2.00
CA ASP A 469 -2.60 -26.36 -3.20
C ASP A 469 -3.48 -26.24 -4.46
N LYS A 470 -4.74 -26.64 -4.38
CA LYS A 470 -5.69 -26.47 -5.47
C LYS A 470 -6.02 -25.00 -5.71
N ARG A 471 -6.15 -24.20 -4.64
CA ARG A 471 -6.31 -22.74 -4.77
C ARG A 471 -5.14 -22.13 -5.52
N ALA A 472 -3.90 -22.50 -5.16
CA ALA A 472 -2.71 -22.00 -5.84
C ALA A 472 -2.68 -22.41 -7.33
N ASP A 473 -3.13 -23.62 -7.67
CA ASP A 473 -3.23 -24.07 -9.06
C ASP A 473 -4.31 -23.30 -9.86
N LEU A 474 -5.48 -23.06 -9.28
CA LEU A 474 -6.52 -22.22 -9.89
C LEU A 474 -5.99 -20.80 -10.16
N ILE A 475 -5.34 -20.19 -9.17
CA ILE A 475 -4.75 -18.85 -9.27
C ILE A 475 -3.65 -18.82 -10.35
N PHE A 476 -2.82 -19.85 -10.44
CA PHE A 476 -1.83 -19.98 -11.51
C PHE A 476 -2.48 -19.99 -12.90
N GLN A 477 -3.51 -20.81 -13.10
CA GLN A 477 -4.24 -20.89 -14.37
C GLN A 477 -4.89 -19.55 -14.72
N MET A 478 -5.50 -18.86 -13.75
CA MET A 478 -6.09 -17.54 -13.94
C MET A 478 -5.05 -16.49 -14.36
N GLN A 479 -3.85 -16.51 -13.75
CA GLN A 479 -2.75 -15.63 -14.18
C GLN A 479 -2.35 -15.90 -15.62
N GLN A 480 -2.23 -17.16 -16.05
CA GLN A 480 -1.85 -17.50 -17.41
C GLN A 480 -2.89 -17.01 -18.43
N ILE A 481 -4.18 -17.11 -18.11
CA ILE A 481 -5.25 -16.57 -18.97
C ILE A 481 -5.10 -15.05 -19.16
N LEU A 482 -4.84 -14.30 -18.08
CA LEU A 482 -4.64 -12.85 -18.18
C LEU A 482 -3.42 -12.49 -19.05
N VAL A 483 -2.34 -13.27 -18.92
CA VAL A 483 -1.15 -13.10 -19.78
C VAL A 483 -1.48 -13.43 -21.23
N ASP A 484 -2.10 -14.58 -21.53
CA ASP A 484 -2.42 -15.03 -22.89
C ASP A 484 -3.39 -14.07 -23.60
N ASP A 485 -4.28 -13.44 -22.85
CA ASP A 485 -5.24 -12.46 -23.36
C ASP A 485 -4.65 -11.05 -23.52
N ALA A 486 -3.39 -10.84 -23.12
CA ALA A 486 -2.82 -9.49 -23.03
C ALA A 486 -3.75 -8.54 -22.25
N ALA A 487 -4.28 -9.01 -21.12
CA ALA A 487 -5.40 -8.35 -20.44
C ALA A 487 -4.96 -7.18 -19.53
N VAL A 488 -3.68 -7.10 -19.19
CA VAL A 488 -3.16 -6.15 -18.21
C VAL A 488 -1.79 -5.65 -18.64
N LEU A 489 -1.55 -4.37 -18.48
CA LEU A 489 -0.22 -3.78 -18.61
C LEU A 489 0.38 -3.70 -17.21
N ILE A 490 1.53 -4.34 -17.00
CA ILE A 490 2.21 -4.43 -15.70
C ILE A 490 3.36 -3.41 -15.68
N ASP A 491 3.39 -2.53 -14.68
CA ASP A 491 4.54 -1.62 -14.46
C ASP A 491 5.71 -2.36 -13.81
N GLY A 492 5.40 -3.24 -12.88
CA GLY A 492 6.34 -4.01 -12.07
C GLY A 492 5.85 -4.17 -10.62
N TYR A 493 6.71 -4.73 -9.77
CA TYR A 493 6.40 -4.97 -8.36
C TYR A 493 7.13 -3.97 -7.47
N TYR A 494 6.37 -3.20 -6.68
CA TYR A 494 6.90 -2.13 -5.84
C TYR A 494 7.66 -2.66 -4.65
N ASN A 495 8.85 -2.14 -4.43
CA ASN A 495 9.72 -2.43 -3.30
C ASN A 495 9.60 -1.30 -2.27
N SER A 496 9.20 -1.62 -1.06
CA SER A 496 9.14 -0.66 0.04
C SER A 496 10.54 -0.36 0.58
N SER A 497 10.76 0.84 1.09
CA SER A 497 12.05 1.25 1.64
C SER A 497 11.93 1.91 3.01
N MET A 498 12.91 1.65 3.87
CA MET A 498 13.21 2.41 5.08
C MET A 498 14.63 2.94 5.01
N ILE A 499 14.80 4.22 5.32
CA ILE A 499 16.11 4.86 5.41
C ILE A 499 16.24 5.47 6.80
N TYR A 500 17.31 5.14 7.50
CA TYR A 500 17.48 5.55 8.87
C TYR A 500 18.92 5.91 9.22
N SER A 501 19.05 6.80 10.20
CA SER A 501 20.35 7.24 10.71
C SER A 501 20.98 6.16 11.60
N LYS A 502 22.27 6.30 11.88
CA LYS A 502 23.01 5.43 12.81
C LYS A 502 22.48 5.43 14.25
N ASN A 503 21.50 6.28 14.60
CA ASN A 503 20.83 6.27 15.90
C ASN A 503 19.81 5.13 16.02
N VAL A 504 19.39 4.57 14.88
CA VAL A 504 18.51 3.38 14.81
C VAL A 504 19.39 2.16 14.59
N GLY A 505 19.28 1.17 15.47
CA GLY A 505 20.11 -0.03 15.41
C GLY A 505 19.61 -1.06 14.41
N HIS A 506 18.28 -1.21 14.34
CA HIS A 506 17.61 -2.11 13.41
C HIS A 506 16.23 -1.56 13.04
N ALA A 507 15.81 -1.78 11.82
CA ALA A 507 14.45 -1.58 11.34
C ALA A 507 14.07 -2.76 10.44
N HIS A 508 12.80 -3.12 10.40
CA HIS A 508 12.28 -4.21 9.59
C HIS A 508 11.19 -3.69 8.64
N ILE A 509 11.20 -4.17 7.40
CA ILE A 509 10.19 -3.83 6.39
C ILE A 509 9.36 -5.08 6.13
N HIS A 510 8.09 -5.06 6.54
CA HIS A 510 7.15 -6.12 6.21
C HIS A 510 6.73 -6.02 4.73
N THR A 511 6.63 -7.14 4.03
CA THR A 511 6.37 -7.22 2.58
C THR A 511 5.07 -6.55 2.14
N ALA A 512 4.05 -6.47 3.02
CA ALA A 512 2.78 -5.79 2.75
C ALA A 512 2.67 -4.39 3.38
N ASP A 513 3.74 -3.84 3.94
CA ASP A 513 3.74 -2.54 4.64
C ASP A 513 2.78 -2.48 5.86
N TYR A 514 2.43 -3.61 6.48
CA TYR A 514 1.44 -3.66 7.57
C TYR A 514 2.02 -3.33 8.94
N TYR A 515 3.30 -3.64 9.17
CA TYR A 515 3.95 -3.54 10.48
C TYR A 515 5.29 -2.83 10.32
N TRP A 516 5.35 -1.55 10.69
CA TRP A 516 6.58 -0.78 10.58
C TRP A 516 7.13 -0.40 11.94
N LEU A 517 6.29 0.06 12.86
CA LEU A 517 6.71 0.41 14.21
C LEU A 517 6.38 -0.73 15.16
N THR A 518 7.27 -1.71 15.22
CA THR A 518 7.18 -2.90 16.08
C THR A 518 8.26 -2.85 17.16
N THR A 519 8.30 -3.87 18.02
CA THR A 519 9.40 -4.07 18.97
C THR A 519 10.74 -4.45 18.32
N GLU A 520 10.75 -4.72 17.01
CA GLU A 520 11.95 -5.02 16.24
C GLU A 520 12.75 -3.76 15.87
N ILE A 521 12.11 -2.58 15.82
CA ILE A 521 12.85 -1.33 15.65
C ILE A 521 13.51 -0.97 16.97
N THR A 522 14.84 -0.98 16.99
CA THR A 522 15.62 -0.76 18.20
C THR A 522 16.54 0.46 18.06
N PRO A 523 16.86 1.16 19.17
CA PRO A 523 17.91 2.16 19.17
C PRO A 523 19.27 1.50 18.89
N ALA A 524 20.21 2.27 18.36
CA ALA A 524 21.61 1.83 18.26
C ALA A 524 22.17 1.52 19.66
N GLN A 525 23.02 0.51 19.73
CA GLN A 525 23.68 0.09 20.99
C GLN A 525 24.80 1.04 21.37
#